data_63b605712986b5e09315c02679760a8d
#
_entry.id   63b605712986b5e09315c02679760a8d
#
_cell.length_a   1.000
_cell.length_b   1.000
_cell.length_c   1.000
_cell.angle_alpha   90.00
_cell.angle_beta   90.00
_cell.angle_gamma   90.00
#
_symmetry.space_group_name_H-M   'P 1'
#
loop_
_entity.id
_entity.type
_entity.pdbx_description
1 polymer ?
#
loop_
_entity_poly.entity_id
_entity_poly.type
_entity_poly.pdbx_seq_one_letter_code
_entity_poly.pdbx_strand_id
1 'polypeptide(L)'
;MKKVASATISALALALACASTGARADCFDEAARYQKVNPLILRAIAWQESHNTPEALHRNANGSVDYGVMQINSIHLPALAQYGISQSTLMEPCKNVYIAAWHLRQKMNKYGNTWAAVGAYHSETPTLRDQYAQQIAAILRKWKLMQ
;
A
#
# COMPACT_ATOMS: atom_id res chain seq x y z
N MET A 1 -70.54 -24.54 -31.81
CA MET A 1 -69.86 -24.42 -30.51
C MET A 1 -68.33 -24.32 -30.74
N LYS A 2 -67.80 -23.12 -30.73
CA LYS A 2 -66.35 -22.89 -30.97
C LYS A 2 -65.70 -22.61 -29.64
N LYS A 3 -64.76 -23.47 -29.24
CA LYS A 3 -63.92 -23.29 -28.03
C LYS A 3 -62.79 -22.28 -28.34
N VAL A 4 -62.75 -21.18 -27.60
CA VAL A 4 -61.65 -20.19 -27.64
C VAL A 4 -60.61 -20.65 -26.66
N ALA A 5 -59.41 -20.97 -27.16
CA ALA A 5 -58.28 -21.28 -26.32
C ALA A 5 -57.62 -19.96 -25.90
N SER A 6 -57.56 -19.73 -24.58
CA SER A 6 -56.88 -18.59 -23.99
C SER A 6 -55.38 -18.92 -23.84
N ALA A 7 -54.53 -18.22 -24.57
CA ALA A 7 -53.08 -18.34 -24.45
C ALA A 7 -52.57 -17.36 -23.38
N THR A 8 -52.13 -17.90 -22.28
CA THR A 8 -51.44 -17.12 -21.22
C THR A 8 -49.98 -16.88 -21.60
N ILE A 9 -49.64 -15.65 -21.88
CA ILE A 9 -48.27 -15.22 -22.13
C ILE A 9 -47.60 -14.99 -20.75
N SER A 10 -46.76 -15.92 -20.34
CA SER A 10 -45.88 -15.73 -19.18
C SER A 10 -44.72 -14.81 -19.55
N ALA A 11 -44.77 -13.58 -19.07
CA ALA A 11 -43.63 -12.64 -19.17
C ALA A 11 -42.56 -13.02 -18.13
N LEU A 12 -41.47 -13.64 -18.61
CA LEU A 12 -40.29 -13.92 -17.80
C LEU A 12 -39.46 -12.63 -17.69
N ALA A 13 -39.65 -11.91 -16.59
CA ALA A 13 -38.81 -10.74 -16.28
C ALA A 13 -37.41 -11.20 -15.86
N LEU A 14 -36.44 -11.10 -16.77
CA LEU A 14 -35.02 -11.34 -16.51
C LEU A 14 -34.47 -10.12 -15.75
N ALA A 15 -34.45 -10.19 -14.41
CA ALA A 15 -33.77 -9.19 -13.58
C ALA A 15 -32.27 -9.33 -13.77
N LEU A 16 -31.68 -8.46 -14.61
CA LEU A 16 -30.22 -8.29 -14.66
C LEU A 16 -29.77 -7.62 -13.34
N ALA A 17 -29.35 -8.43 -12.39
CA ALA A 17 -28.63 -7.95 -11.24
C ALA A 17 -27.25 -7.48 -11.73
N CYS A 18 -27.12 -6.17 -12.01
CA CYS A 18 -25.81 -5.52 -12.14
C CYS A 18 -25.11 -5.60 -10.78
N ALA A 19 -24.38 -6.70 -10.55
CA ALA A 19 -23.38 -6.73 -9.49
C ALA A 19 -22.28 -5.76 -9.89
N SER A 20 -22.42 -4.50 -9.48
CA SER A 20 -21.31 -3.55 -9.49
C SER A 20 -20.25 -4.09 -8.54
N THR A 21 -19.31 -4.87 -9.08
CA THR A 21 -18.03 -5.11 -8.44
C THR A 21 -17.28 -3.78 -8.44
N GLY A 22 -17.64 -2.90 -7.51
CA GLY A 22 -16.83 -1.74 -7.21
C GLY A 22 -15.44 -2.27 -6.85
N ALA A 23 -14.47 -2.06 -7.74
CA ALA A 23 -13.07 -2.32 -7.41
C ALA A 23 -12.77 -1.56 -6.13
N ARG A 24 -12.71 -2.27 -5.00
CA ARG A 24 -12.25 -1.66 -3.73
C ARG A 24 -10.83 -1.23 -4.00
N ALA A 25 -10.61 0.09 -3.99
CA ALA A 25 -9.26 0.62 -3.94
C ALA A 25 -8.57 -0.09 -2.77
N ASP A 26 -7.44 -0.72 -3.03
CA ASP A 26 -6.69 -1.36 -1.95
C ASP A 26 -6.02 -0.30 -1.06
N CYS A 27 -5.50 -0.73 0.07
CA CYS A 27 -4.88 0.18 1.05
C CYS A 27 -3.75 1.03 0.47
N PHE A 28 -3.05 0.53 -0.55
CA PHE A 28 -1.96 1.27 -1.20
C PHE A 28 -2.47 2.48 -1.97
N ASP A 29 -3.54 2.30 -2.76
CA ASP A 29 -4.12 3.38 -3.54
C ASP A 29 -4.78 4.43 -2.62
N GLU A 30 -5.46 3.99 -1.56
CA GLU A 30 -6.10 4.88 -0.60
C GLU A 30 -5.06 5.69 0.20
N ALA A 31 -4.05 5.03 0.75
CA ALA A 31 -2.96 5.67 1.49
C ALA A 31 -2.15 6.62 0.60
N ALA A 32 -1.86 6.21 -0.63
CA ALA A 32 -1.15 7.03 -1.60
C ALA A 32 -1.91 8.30 -1.95
N ARG A 33 -3.21 8.19 -2.21
CA ARG A 33 -4.08 9.33 -2.48
C ARG A 33 -4.15 10.28 -1.28
N TYR A 34 -4.34 9.75 -0.07
CA TYR A 34 -4.43 10.53 1.16
C TYR A 34 -3.14 11.30 1.43
N GLN A 35 -1.98 10.65 1.29
CA GLN A 35 -0.68 11.25 1.55
C GLN A 35 -0.06 11.95 0.32
N LYS A 36 -0.73 11.92 -0.85
CA LYS A 36 -0.25 12.48 -2.11
C LYS A 36 1.14 11.94 -2.50
N VAL A 37 1.30 10.62 -2.41
CA VAL A 37 2.48 9.87 -2.85
C VAL A 37 2.11 8.94 -4.01
N ASN A 38 3.10 8.40 -4.71
CA ASN A 38 2.85 7.48 -5.81
C ASN A 38 2.55 6.07 -5.29
N PRO A 39 1.38 5.45 -5.61
CA PRO A 39 1.04 4.12 -5.14
C PRO A 39 1.97 3.02 -5.67
N LEU A 40 2.56 3.19 -6.86
CA LEU A 40 3.52 2.24 -7.41
C LEU A 40 4.83 2.25 -6.61
N ILE A 41 5.26 3.40 -6.13
CA ILE A 41 6.42 3.51 -5.22
C ILE A 41 6.12 2.79 -3.91
N LEU A 42 4.94 2.99 -3.31
CA LEU A 42 4.57 2.27 -2.08
C LEU A 42 4.56 0.76 -2.27
N ARG A 43 4.02 0.26 -3.40
CA ARG A 43 4.02 -1.17 -3.72
C ARG A 43 5.44 -1.71 -3.92
N ALA A 44 6.32 -0.95 -4.57
CA ALA A 44 7.70 -1.34 -4.78
C ALA A 44 8.48 -1.36 -3.45
N ILE A 45 8.20 -0.42 -2.53
CA ILE A 45 8.74 -0.42 -1.17
C ILE A 45 8.26 -1.68 -0.42
N ALA A 46 6.95 -1.98 -0.42
CA ALA A 46 6.41 -3.18 0.24
C ALA A 46 7.06 -4.48 -0.29
N TRP A 47 7.29 -4.54 -1.59
CA TRP A 47 8.00 -5.67 -2.20
C TRP A 47 9.45 -5.74 -1.72
N GLN A 48 10.17 -4.61 -1.68
CA GLN A 48 11.55 -4.54 -1.21
C GLN A 48 11.67 -4.94 0.26
N GLU A 49 10.75 -4.47 1.10
CA GLU A 49 10.80 -4.64 2.55
C GLU A 49 10.42 -6.06 3.01
N SER A 50 9.36 -6.63 2.44
CA SER A 50 8.79 -7.88 2.96
C SER A 50 8.30 -8.85 1.89
N HIS A 51 8.51 -8.57 0.59
CA HIS A 51 7.85 -9.27 -0.51
C HIS A 51 6.31 -9.32 -0.35
N ASN A 52 5.74 -8.21 0.13
CA ASN A 52 4.31 -8.06 0.42
C ASN A 52 3.79 -9.04 1.50
N THR A 53 4.59 -9.35 2.50
CA THR A 53 4.21 -10.22 3.61
C THR A 53 3.63 -9.38 4.76
N PRO A 54 2.31 -9.44 5.04
CA PRO A 54 1.68 -8.58 6.05
C PRO A 54 2.17 -8.82 7.48
N GLU A 55 2.50 -10.07 7.79
CA GLU A 55 2.93 -10.52 9.11
C GLU A 55 4.46 -10.46 9.29
N ALA A 56 5.17 -9.83 8.35
CA ALA A 56 6.63 -9.74 8.41
C ALA A 56 7.08 -9.04 9.70
N LEU A 57 8.05 -9.66 10.36
CA LEU A 57 8.68 -9.13 11.57
C LEU A 57 10.15 -9.44 11.53
N HIS A 58 10.99 -8.41 11.54
CA HIS A 58 12.43 -8.55 11.52
C HIS A 58 13.06 -7.93 12.76
N ARG A 59 13.94 -8.67 13.42
CA ARG A 59 14.72 -8.20 14.57
C ARG A 59 16.11 -7.79 14.11
N ASN A 60 16.45 -6.54 14.34
CA ASN A 60 17.75 -5.98 13.99
C ASN A 60 18.80 -6.26 15.08
N ALA A 61 20.07 -6.27 14.71
CA ALA A 61 21.17 -6.51 15.65
C ALA A 61 21.26 -5.49 16.79
N ASN A 62 20.77 -4.26 16.58
CA ASN A 62 20.70 -3.19 17.58
C ASN A 62 19.49 -3.32 18.53
N GLY A 63 18.69 -4.41 18.42
CA GLY A 63 17.52 -4.66 19.23
C GLY A 63 16.22 -4.02 18.73
N SER A 64 16.28 -3.17 17.69
CA SER A 64 15.06 -2.64 17.07
C SER A 64 14.33 -3.72 16.29
N VAL A 65 13.05 -3.49 16.01
CA VAL A 65 12.19 -4.43 15.29
C VAL A 65 11.47 -3.71 14.17
N ASP A 66 11.43 -4.33 12.98
CA ASP A 66 10.68 -3.86 11.84
C ASP A 66 9.35 -4.62 11.75
N TYR A 67 8.25 -3.90 11.57
CA TYR A 67 6.89 -4.42 11.65
C TYR A 67 6.13 -4.31 10.33
N GLY A 68 5.48 -5.41 9.97
CA GLY A 68 4.47 -5.48 8.92
C GLY A 68 5.00 -5.37 7.51
N VAL A 69 4.07 -5.26 6.55
CA VAL A 69 4.36 -5.29 5.11
C VAL A 69 5.36 -4.21 4.66
N MET A 70 5.39 -3.07 5.34
CA MET A 70 6.24 -1.91 5.03
C MET A 70 7.46 -1.80 5.96
N GLN A 71 7.68 -2.76 6.86
CA GLN A 71 8.80 -2.86 7.79
C GLN A 71 9.07 -1.55 8.56
N ILE A 72 8.02 -1.04 9.22
CA ILE A 72 8.14 0.17 10.06
C ILE A 72 8.94 -0.16 11.31
N ASN A 73 10.07 0.52 11.49
CA ASN A 73 10.97 0.25 12.60
C ASN A 73 10.43 0.78 13.94
N SER A 74 10.66 -0.01 15.00
CA SER A 74 10.27 0.30 16.38
C SER A 74 10.83 1.61 16.93
N ILE A 75 11.93 2.13 16.36
CA ILE A 75 12.49 3.43 16.75
C ILE A 75 11.51 4.59 16.54
N HIS A 76 10.52 4.42 15.66
CA HIS A 76 9.49 5.41 15.40
C HIS A 76 8.33 5.37 16.40
N LEU A 77 8.18 4.31 17.20
CA LEU A 77 7.06 4.13 18.13
C LEU A 77 6.90 5.29 19.13
N PRO A 78 7.95 5.86 19.73
CA PRO A 78 7.77 7.01 20.65
C PRO A 78 7.12 8.20 19.96
N ALA A 79 7.49 8.51 18.72
CA ALA A 79 6.89 9.59 17.95
C ALA A 79 5.48 9.24 17.45
N LEU A 80 5.22 7.98 17.13
CA LEU A 80 3.93 7.50 16.65
C LEU A 80 2.89 7.37 17.77
N ALA A 81 3.33 7.16 19.02
CA ALA A 81 2.44 7.00 20.17
C ALA A 81 1.55 8.22 20.41
N GLN A 82 2.01 9.45 20.10
CA GLN A 82 1.19 10.67 20.20
C GLN A 82 -0.05 10.65 19.28
N TYR A 83 -0.05 9.79 18.25
CA TYR A 83 -1.17 9.58 17.34
C TYR A 83 -1.95 8.30 17.67
N GLY A 84 -1.74 7.69 18.85
CA GLY A 84 -2.38 6.45 19.26
C GLY A 84 -1.89 5.19 18.52
N ILE A 85 -0.74 5.28 17.84
CA ILE A 85 -0.15 4.17 17.09
C ILE A 85 0.76 3.37 18.02
N SER A 86 0.43 2.10 18.19
CA SER A 86 1.17 1.12 18.99
C SER A 86 1.84 0.08 18.10
N GLN A 87 2.62 -0.81 18.72
CA GLN A 87 3.20 -1.98 18.04
C GLN A 87 2.10 -2.85 17.38
N SER A 88 0.98 -3.09 18.05
CA SER A 88 -0.13 -3.85 17.48
C SER A 88 -0.74 -3.16 16.26
N THR A 89 -0.82 -1.83 16.27
CA THR A 89 -1.25 -1.04 15.12
C THR A 89 -0.34 -1.24 13.91
N LEU A 90 0.98 -1.33 14.13
CA LEU A 90 1.96 -1.57 13.06
C LEU A 90 1.83 -2.96 12.42
N MET A 91 1.19 -3.91 13.08
CA MET A 91 0.92 -5.25 12.52
C MET A 91 -0.42 -5.32 11.77
N GLU A 92 -1.23 -4.27 11.77
CA GLU A 92 -2.44 -4.19 10.96
C GLU A 92 -2.08 -3.75 9.53
N PRO A 93 -2.30 -4.60 8.49
CA PRO A 93 -1.72 -4.37 7.15
C PRO A 93 -2.03 -2.99 6.56
N CYS A 94 -3.31 -2.59 6.55
CA CYS A 94 -3.70 -1.29 6.00
C CYS A 94 -3.14 -0.12 6.80
N LYS A 95 -3.16 -0.18 8.13
CA LYS A 95 -2.57 0.87 8.98
C LYS A 95 -1.06 0.98 8.76
N ASN A 96 -0.38 -0.15 8.62
CA ASN A 96 1.05 -0.20 8.30
C ASN A 96 1.35 0.54 6.99
N VAL A 97 0.56 0.30 5.93
CA VAL A 97 0.68 1.00 4.64
C VAL A 97 0.41 2.51 4.77
N TYR A 98 -0.61 2.91 5.54
CA TYR A 98 -0.90 4.35 5.76
C TYR A 98 0.23 5.07 6.51
N ILE A 99 0.82 4.42 7.52
CA ILE A 99 1.96 4.96 8.26
C ILE A 99 3.19 5.08 7.36
N ALA A 100 3.44 4.08 6.53
CA ALA A 100 4.52 4.13 5.55
C ALA A 100 4.33 5.23 4.50
N ALA A 101 3.12 5.41 3.99
CA ALA A 101 2.81 6.50 3.06
C ALA A 101 3.05 7.87 3.70
N TRP A 102 2.64 8.05 4.98
CA TRP A 102 2.96 9.24 5.75
C TRP A 102 4.47 9.43 5.91
N HIS A 103 5.22 8.37 6.25
CA HIS A 103 6.68 8.44 6.38
C HIS A 103 7.34 8.87 5.05
N LEU A 104 6.92 8.27 3.92
CA LEU A 104 7.39 8.67 2.60
C LEU A 104 7.07 10.14 2.31
N ARG A 105 5.86 10.62 2.66
CA ARG A 105 5.48 12.04 2.52
C ARG A 105 6.42 12.95 3.31
N GLN A 106 6.80 12.59 4.54
CA GLN A 106 7.77 13.39 5.31
C GLN A 106 9.11 13.49 4.58
N LYS A 107 9.58 12.40 3.94
CA LYS A 107 10.79 12.43 3.12
C LYS A 107 10.61 13.30 1.88
N MET A 108 9.47 13.25 1.21
CA MET A 108 9.17 14.13 0.07
C MET A 108 9.06 15.60 0.47
N ASN A 109 8.60 15.91 1.67
CA ASN A 109 8.60 17.29 2.18
C ASN A 109 10.04 17.83 2.36
N LYS A 110 10.99 16.96 2.71
CA LYS A 110 12.40 17.31 2.90
C LYS A 110 13.20 17.32 1.60
N TYR A 111 13.01 16.32 0.74
CA TYR A 111 13.83 16.07 -0.45
C TYR A 111 13.11 16.36 -1.77
N GLY A 112 11.88 16.86 -1.72
CA GLY A 112 11.04 17.02 -2.91
C GLY A 112 10.49 15.68 -3.42
N ASN A 113 9.80 15.74 -4.57
CA ASN A 113 9.33 14.54 -5.26
C ASN A 113 10.47 13.95 -6.10
N THR A 114 11.42 13.32 -5.44
CA THR A 114 12.68 12.84 -6.04
C THR A 114 13.02 11.43 -5.60
N TRP A 115 13.95 10.80 -6.29
CA TRP A 115 14.50 9.50 -5.90
C TRP A 115 15.25 9.57 -4.56
N ALA A 116 15.80 10.74 -4.21
CA ALA A 116 16.39 10.96 -2.88
C ALA A 116 15.34 10.82 -1.76
N ALA A 117 14.11 11.29 -1.98
CA ALA A 117 13.01 11.07 -1.03
C ALA A 117 12.65 9.58 -0.89
N VAL A 118 12.59 8.86 -2.00
CA VAL A 118 12.32 7.41 -2.01
C VAL A 118 13.41 6.67 -1.25
N GLY A 119 14.67 6.97 -1.54
CA GLY A 119 15.80 6.37 -0.84
C GLY A 119 15.85 6.70 0.65
N ALA A 120 15.47 7.91 1.02
CA ALA A 120 15.43 8.38 2.40
C ALA A 120 14.35 7.68 3.24
N TYR A 121 13.41 6.95 2.62
CA TYR A 121 12.50 6.05 3.31
C TYR A 121 13.29 5.05 4.17
N HIS A 122 14.33 4.45 3.62
CA HIS A 122 15.19 3.48 4.29
C HIS A 122 16.26 4.16 5.15
N SER A 123 17.00 5.13 4.59
CA SER A 123 18.09 5.82 5.28
C SER A 123 18.34 7.20 4.68
N GLU A 124 18.65 8.16 5.55
CA GLU A 124 19.09 9.49 5.09
C GLU A 124 20.61 9.57 4.82
N THR A 125 21.37 8.54 5.15
CA THR A 125 22.78 8.44 4.79
C THR A 125 22.93 8.36 3.27
N PRO A 126 23.64 9.29 2.60
CA PRO A 126 23.61 9.42 1.14
C PRO A 126 23.86 8.11 0.39
N THR A 127 24.87 7.34 0.77
CA THR A 127 25.21 6.07 0.10
C THR A 127 24.06 5.05 0.22
N LEU A 128 23.50 4.85 1.42
CA LEU A 128 22.42 3.91 1.68
C LEU A 128 21.12 4.37 1.03
N ARG A 129 20.85 5.68 1.10
CA ARG A 129 19.72 6.33 0.44
C ARG A 129 19.71 6.06 -1.06
N ASP A 130 20.82 6.35 -1.72
CA ASP A 130 20.92 6.28 -3.17
C ASP A 130 20.90 4.81 -3.64
N GLN A 131 21.52 3.90 -2.88
CA GLN A 131 21.42 2.46 -3.14
C GLN A 131 19.98 1.94 -3.03
N TYR A 132 19.25 2.32 -1.99
CA TYR A 132 17.86 1.93 -1.83
C TYR A 132 16.98 2.48 -2.95
N ALA A 133 17.15 3.74 -3.33
CA ALA A 133 16.43 4.34 -4.46
C ALA A 133 16.64 3.54 -5.77
N GLN A 134 17.87 3.08 -6.03
CA GLN A 134 18.18 2.24 -7.18
C GLN A 134 17.48 0.88 -7.12
N GLN A 135 17.39 0.27 -5.93
CA GLN A 135 16.65 -0.98 -5.73
C GLN A 135 15.16 -0.82 -6.05
N ILE A 136 14.53 0.23 -5.56
CA ILE A 136 13.11 0.53 -5.88
C ILE A 136 12.92 0.78 -7.37
N ALA A 137 13.80 1.55 -8.00
CA ALA A 137 13.75 1.79 -9.45
C ALA A 137 13.91 0.48 -10.24
N ALA A 138 14.80 -0.43 -9.81
CA ALA A 138 14.99 -1.74 -10.44
C ALA A 138 13.72 -2.62 -10.37
N ILE A 139 13.01 -2.59 -9.22
CA ILE A 139 11.74 -3.29 -9.07
C ILE A 139 10.70 -2.76 -10.08
N LEU A 140 10.55 -1.44 -10.17
CA LEU A 140 9.61 -0.83 -11.11
C LEU A 140 9.95 -1.12 -12.58
N ARG A 141 11.25 -1.14 -12.94
CA ARG A 141 11.68 -1.57 -14.29
C ARG A 141 11.34 -3.04 -14.54
N LYS A 142 11.60 -3.93 -13.57
CA LYS A 142 11.22 -5.35 -13.66
C LYS A 142 9.72 -5.53 -13.88
N TRP A 143 8.91 -4.68 -13.27
CA TRP A 143 7.46 -4.66 -13.46
C TRP A 143 7.02 -3.94 -14.73
N LYS A 144 7.95 -3.40 -15.53
CA LYS A 144 7.69 -2.60 -16.75
C LYS A 144 6.85 -1.35 -16.50
N LEU A 145 6.99 -0.76 -15.32
CA LEU A 145 6.29 0.46 -14.90
C LEU A 145 7.15 1.71 -15.06
N MET A 146 8.42 1.56 -15.44
CA MET A 146 9.32 2.64 -15.84
C MET A 146 10.38 2.10 -16.82
N GLN A 147 10.97 3.00 -17.59
CA GLN A 147 12.09 2.76 -18.51
C GLN A 147 13.44 2.87 -17.80
#